data_0f70440fd1ec04c4e7d506d3f3fa9d37
#
_entry.id   0f70440fd1ec04c4e7d506d3f3fa9d37
#
_cell.length_a   1.000
_cell.length_b   1.000
_cell.length_c   1.000
_cell.angle_alpha   90.00
_cell.angle_beta   90.00
_cell.angle_gamma   90.00
#
_symmetry.space_group_name_H-M   'P 1'
#
loop_
_entity.id
_entity.type
_entity.pdbx_description
1 polymer ?
#
loop_
_entity_poly.entity_id
_entity_poly.type
_entity_poly.pdbx_seq_one_letter_code
_entity_poly.pdbx_strand_id
1 'polypeptide(L)'
;MKDFNDVCVLISARLNSHRIPQKMIAPFADTTLLDISLQTVLSSKVIPKKNIILAAYEDELIAIGKKHGVKIYQRSKQSSESEGKDLTVLYDWHDKIDFKFVVMINPCLPFLSIETIDKFYLEYLNNEHDGMFGVIDKKNYFWNSNGDLITKWTEGLACMNTKFVDSTYEAANCLYASRLSLIKQGSWMGKAPYTKNNPVIFPIEEKECFDIDYPWQFEWAEVLYKSKK
;
A
#
# COMPACT_ATOMS: atom_id res chain seq x y z
N MET A 1 13.09 -14.32 -12.11
CA MET A 1 12.04 -14.69 -11.10
C MET A 1 12.61 -14.61 -9.70
N LYS A 2 11.86 -14.02 -8.76
CA LYS A 2 12.23 -14.00 -7.34
C LYS A 2 11.77 -15.29 -6.66
N ASP A 3 12.56 -15.81 -5.72
CA ASP A 3 12.11 -16.94 -4.89
C ASP A 3 11.07 -16.45 -3.88
N PHE A 4 9.96 -17.17 -3.73
CA PHE A 4 8.91 -16.80 -2.76
C PHE A 4 9.42 -16.82 -1.30
N ASN A 5 10.47 -17.57 -0.99
CA ASN A 5 11.11 -17.52 0.33
C ASN A 5 11.92 -16.24 0.56
N ASP A 6 12.29 -15.51 -0.49
CA ASP A 6 13.03 -14.25 -0.42
C ASP A 6 12.12 -13.03 -0.32
N VAL A 7 10.79 -13.18 -0.44
CA VAL A 7 9.81 -12.09 -0.45
C VAL A 7 8.93 -12.16 0.79
N CYS A 8 8.96 -11.12 1.64
CA CYS A 8 7.98 -10.96 2.72
C CYS A 8 6.81 -10.09 2.29
N VAL A 9 5.67 -10.27 2.96
CA VAL A 9 4.55 -9.33 2.96
C VAL A 9 4.53 -8.61 4.29
N LEU A 10 4.63 -7.28 4.27
CA LEU A 10 4.78 -6.46 5.44
C LEU A 10 3.62 -5.48 5.57
N ILE A 11 2.95 -5.51 6.70
CA ILE A 11 1.94 -4.52 7.11
C ILE A 11 2.62 -3.57 8.08
N SER A 12 2.71 -2.29 7.74
CA SER A 12 3.28 -1.27 8.63
C SER A 12 2.16 -0.48 9.30
N ALA A 13 2.07 -0.56 10.62
CA ALA A 13 1.03 0.13 11.39
C ALA A 13 1.65 1.06 12.45
N ARG A 14 0.92 2.15 12.78
CA ARG A 14 1.25 3.09 13.85
C ARG A 14 -0.01 3.71 14.43
N LEU A 15 0.00 4.10 15.71
CA LEU A 15 -1.13 4.79 16.36
C LEU A 15 -1.08 6.30 16.16
N ASN A 16 0.08 6.85 15.84
CA ASN A 16 0.27 8.29 15.65
C ASN A 16 -0.31 8.77 14.29
N SER A 17 -1.63 8.71 14.18
CA SER A 17 -2.39 9.30 13.07
C SER A 17 -2.89 10.68 13.47
N HIS A 18 -2.41 11.73 12.80
CA HIS A 18 -2.79 13.12 13.13
C HIS A 18 -4.25 13.44 12.80
N ARG A 19 -4.76 12.91 11.67
CA ARG A 19 -6.11 13.22 11.17
C ARG A 19 -7.21 12.37 11.83
N ILE A 20 -6.90 11.13 12.17
CA ILE A 20 -7.80 10.20 12.85
C ILE A 20 -7.00 9.52 13.97
N PRO A 21 -7.10 9.99 15.21
CA PRO A 21 -6.36 9.41 16.33
C PRO A 21 -6.62 7.90 16.45
N GLN A 22 -5.55 7.13 16.66
CA GLN A 22 -5.61 5.68 16.82
C GLN A 22 -6.33 4.93 15.68
N LYS A 23 -6.32 5.46 14.45
CA LYS A 23 -7.05 4.93 13.28
C LYS A 23 -6.99 3.41 13.14
N MET A 24 -5.85 2.79 13.43
CA MET A 24 -5.64 1.35 13.23
C MET A 24 -6.42 0.47 14.20
N ILE A 25 -6.74 0.96 15.39
CA ILE A 25 -7.45 0.23 16.44
C ILE A 25 -8.80 0.85 16.81
N ALA A 26 -9.16 1.97 16.19
CA ALA A 26 -10.49 2.56 16.34
C ALA A 26 -11.57 1.55 15.91
N PRO A 27 -12.70 1.47 16.64
CA PRO A 27 -13.81 0.60 16.26
C PRO A 27 -14.27 0.91 14.82
N PHE A 28 -14.25 -0.09 13.96
CA PHE A 28 -14.67 -0.03 12.56
C PHE A 28 -15.62 -1.21 12.30
N ALA A 29 -16.90 -0.95 12.20
CA ALA A 29 -17.94 -1.99 12.26
C ALA A 29 -17.81 -2.82 13.54
N ASP A 30 -17.60 -4.13 13.42
CA ASP A 30 -17.40 -5.07 14.52
C ASP A 30 -15.91 -5.45 14.72
N THR A 31 -14.98 -4.69 14.15
CA THR A 31 -13.55 -4.99 14.09
C THR A 31 -12.69 -3.71 14.10
N THR A 32 -11.46 -3.78 13.59
CA THR A 32 -10.56 -2.64 13.37
C THR A 32 -9.94 -2.71 11.97
N LEU A 33 -9.39 -1.59 11.48
CA LEU A 33 -8.70 -1.58 10.18
C LEU A 33 -7.49 -2.53 10.17
N LEU A 34 -6.77 -2.63 11.27
CA LEU A 34 -5.63 -3.55 11.37
C LEU A 34 -6.07 -5.01 11.35
N ASP A 35 -7.15 -5.37 12.07
CA ASP A 35 -7.70 -6.72 12.03
C ASP A 35 -8.14 -7.10 10.61
N ILE A 36 -8.83 -6.20 9.89
CA ILE A 36 -9.26 -6.41 8.50
C ILE A 36 -8.05 -6.69 7.61
N SER A 37 -7.03 -5.84 7.65
CA SER A 37 -5.83 -5.99 6.83
C SER A 37 -5.11 -7.31 7.09
N LEU A 38 -4.94 -7.69 8.37
CA LEU A 38 -4.30 -8.95 8.76
C LEU A 38 -5.13 -10.16 8.32
N GLN A 39 -6.46 -10.15 8.53
CA GLN A 39 -7.35 -11.23 8.11
C GLN A 39 -7.32 -11.42 6.60
N THR A 40 -7.37 -10.31 5.84
CA THR A 40 -7.30 -10.34 4.37
C THR A 40 -6.02 -11.02 3.91
N VAL A 41 -4.86 -10.59 4.38
CA VAL A 41 -3.57 -11.17 3.96
C VAL A 41 -3.43 -12.63 4.39
N LEU A 42 -3.89 -12.98 5.59
CA LEU A 42 -3.85 -14.34 6.11
C LEU A 42 -4.77 -15.31 5.36
N SER A 43 -5.75 -14.80 4.63
CA SER A 43 -6.64 -15.60 3.77
C SER A 43 -5.99 -16.02 2.45
N SER A 44 -4.82 -15.46 2.10
CA SER A 44 -4.08 -15.81 0.89
C SER A 44 -3.76 -17.32 0.82
N LYS A 45 -3.88 -17.83 -0.40
CA LYS A 45 -3.47 -19.21 -0.73
C LYS A 45 -2.09 -19.29 -1.41
N VAL A 46 -1.52 -18.14 -1.76
CA VAL A 46 -0.22 -18.04 -2.47
C VAL A 46 0.88 -17.45 -1.60
N ILE A 47 0.56 -16.58 -0.64
CA ILE A 47 1.53 -15.98 0.27
C ILE A 47 1.78 -16.93 1.45
N PRO A 48 3.02 -17.40 1.67
CA PRO A 48 3.32 -18.24 2.83
C PRO A 48 3.09 -17.47 4.13
N LYS A 49 2.30 -18.02 5.06
CA LYS A 49 2.00 -17.37 6.35
C LYS A 49 3.26 -16.96 7.12
N LYS A 50 4.34 -17.76 7.03
CA LYS A 50 5.64 -17.48 7.65
C LYS A 50 6.33 -16.21 7.13
N ASN A 51 5.91 -15.72 5.93
CA ASN A 51 6.44 -14.51 5.28
C ASN A 51 5.64 -13.27 5.60
N ILE A 52 4.52 -13.38 6.34
CA ILE A 52 3.69 -12.23 6.74
C ILE A 52 4.23 -11.62 8.02
N ILE A 53 4.49 -10.31 8.00
CA ILE A 53 5.10 -9.56 9.09
C ILE A 53 4.23 -8.35 9.40
N LEU A 54 3.91 -8.13 10.67
CA LEU A 54 3.43 -6.84 11.16
C LEU A 54 4.61 -6.05 11.71
N ALA A 55 4.87 -4.88 11.17
CA ALA A 55 5.84 -3.92 11.67
C ALA A 55 5.11 -2.83 12.48
N ALA A 56 5.29 -2.83 13.80
CA ALA A 56 4.64 -1.90 14.71
C ALA A 56 5.56 -1.53 15.89
N TYR A 57 5.30 -0.39 16.52
CA TYR A 57 6.00 0.05 17.74
C TYR A 57 5.15 -0.16 18.99
N GLU A 58 3.86 0.20 18.92
CA GLU A 58 2.97 0.24 20.06
C GLU A 58 2.48 -1.17 20.45
N ASP A 59 2.44 -1.43 21.75
CA ASP A 59 2.10 -2.76 22.32
C ASP A 59 0.70 -3.22 21.92
N GLU A 60 -0.26 -2.30 21.78
CA GLU A 60 -1.63 -2.59 21.32
C GLU A 60 -1.65 -3.18 19.92
N LEU A 61 -0.88 -2.60 18.99
CA LEU A 61 -0.75 -3.12 17.63
C LEU A 61 -0.03 -4.48 17.61
N ILE A 62 1.03 -4.60 18.41
CA ILE A 62 1.78 -5.86 18.58
C ILE A 62 0.88 -6.97 19.13
N ALA A 63 0.01 -6.64 20.10
CA ALA A 63 -0.94 -7.61 20.67
C ALA A 63 -1.93 -8.13 19.61
N ILE A 64 -2.42 -7.25 18.73
CA ILE A 64 -3.29 -7.65 17.59
C ILE A 64 -2.53 -8.60 16.67
N GLY A 65 -1.30 -8.27 16.27
CA GLY A 65 -0.49 -9.14 15.42
C GLY A 65 -0.23 -10.51 16.04
N LYS A 66 0.08 -10.57 17.34
CA LYS A 66 0.24 -11.83 18.08
C LYS A 66 -1.04 -12.65 18.10
N LYS A 67 -2.20 -12.01 18.31
CA LYS A 67 -3.53 -12.67 18.26
C LYS A 67 -3.77 -13.33 16.90
N HIS A 68 -3.35 -12.70 15.81
CA HIS A 68 -3.44 -13.25 14.45
C HIS A 68 -2.31 -14.25 14.10
N GLY A 69 -1.33 -14.44 14.98
CA GLY A 69 -0.24 -15.40 14.76
C GLY A 69 0.76 -15.01 13.65
N VAL A 70 0.86 -13.72 13.30
CA VAL A 70 1.85 -13.23 12.34
C VAL A 70 3.18 -12.93 13.02
N LYS A 71 4.27 -12.93 12.24
CA LYS A 71 5.57 -12.45 12.73
C LYS A 71 5.49 -10.98 13.09
N ILE A 72 6.13 -10.60 14.21
CA ILE A 72 6.22 -9.22 14.65
C ILE A 72 7.62 -8.69 14.38
N TYR A 73 7.72 -7.55 13.71
CA TYR A 73 8.90 -6.71 13.74
C TYR A 73 8.58 -5.51 14.64
N GLN A 74 9.27 -5.42 15.78
CA GLN A 74 9.12 -4.27 16.68
C GLN A 74 9.93 -3.10 16.15
N ARG A 75 9.22 -2.10 15.61
CA ARG A 75 9.83 -0.85 15.12
C ARG A 75 10.43 -0.05 16.27
N SER A 76 11.43 0.77 15.97
CA SER A 76 11.86 1.80 16.90
C SER A 76 10.82 2.92 17.01
N LYS A 77 10.82 3.65 18.13
CA LYS A 77 10.00 4.86 18.29
C LYS A 77 10.27 5.86 17.17
N GLN A 78 11.54 6.09 16.86
CA GLN A 78 11.95 7.00 15.79
C GLN A 78 11.37 6.60 14.41
N SER A 79 11.31 5.29 14.12
CA SER A 79 10.69 4.79 12.90
C SER A 79 9.18 5.04 12.89
N SER A 80 8.47 4.76 13.99
CA SER A 80 7.01 4.94 14.06
C SER A 80 6.57 6.40 13.95
N GLU A 81 7.40 7.34 14.43
CA GLU A 81 7.18 8.79 14.39
C GLU A 81 7.78 9.46 13.13
N SER A 82 8.45 8.71 12.25
CA SER A 82 9.12 9.25 11.08
C SER A 82 8.14 9.88 10.09
N GLU A 83 8.50 11.06 9.56
CA GLU A 83 7.79 11.75 8.49
C GLU A 83 8.24 11.33 7.08
N GLY A 84 9.07 10.29 6.97
CA GLY A 84 9.54 9.77 5.68
C GLY A 84 10.69 10.56 5.02
N LYS A 85 11.38 11.41 5.78
CA LYS A 85 12.54 12.18 5.26
C LYS A 85 13.79 11.31 5.07
N ASP A 86 13.89 10.22 5.83
CA ASP A 86 14.97 9.23 5.74
C ASP A 86 14.35 7.83 5.64
N LEU A 87 14.64 7.14 4.53
CA LEU A 87 14.10 5.80 4.27
C LEU A 87 14.66 4.76 5.25
N THR A 88 15.90 4.90 5.69
CA THR A 88 16.53 3.95 6.63
C THR A 88 15.93 4.06 8.03
N VAL A 89 15.47 5.25 8.40
CA VAL A 89 14.72 5.50 9.64
C VAL A 89 13.28 5.03 9.51
N LEU A 90 12.60 5.43 8.43
CA LEU A 90 11.20 5.06 8.19
C LEU A 90 11.02 3.54 8.12
N TYR A 91 11.91 2.87 7.42
CA TYR A 91 11.92 1.42 7.18
C TYR A 91 13.05 0.73 7.95
N ASP A 92 13.12 0.96 9.27
CA ASP A 92 14.18 0.44 10.15
C ASP A 92 14.29 -1.10 10.20
N TRP A 93 13.34 -1.78 9.60
CA TRP A 93 13.31 -3.22 9.38
C TRP A 93 14.09 -3.67 8.14
N HIS A 94 14.47 -2.76 7.23
CA HIS A 94 15.01 -3.08 5.90
C HIS A 94 16.25 -3.97 5.89
N ASP A 95 17.06 -3.96 6.94
CA ASP A 95 18.28 -4.76 7.08
C ASP A 95 18.25 -5.70 8.30
N LYS A 96 17.08 -5.84 8.94
CA LYS A 96 16.90 -6.65 10.16
C LYS A 96 15.96 -7.83 9.95
N ILE A 97 15.19 -7.85 8.85
CA ILE A 97 14.38 -9.00 8.46
C ILE A 97 15.15 -9.85 7.44
N ASP A 98 15.06 -11.17 7.58
CA ASP A 98 15.77 -12.12 6.71
C ASP A 98 14.99 -12.39 5.41
N PHE A 99 14.93 -11.35 4.56
CA PHE A 99 14.32 -11.39 3.23
C PHE A 99 15.11 -10.47 2.28
N LYS A 100 14.99 -10.69 0.98
CA LYS A 100 15.63 -9.82 -0.03
C LYS A 100 14.66 -8.77 -0.58
N PHE A 101 13.36 -9.07 -0.55
CA PHE A 101 12.32 -8.25 -1.13
C PHE A 101 11.15 -8.12 -0.16
N VAL A 102 10.40 -7.03 -0.31
CA VAL A 102 9.18 -6.78 0.46
C VAL A 102 8.03 -6.40 -0.47
N VAL A 103 6.85 -6.91 -0.17
CA VAL A 103 5.57 -6.36 -0.60
C VAL A 103 4.95 -5.70 0.62
N MET A 104 4.84 -4.38 0.62
CA MET A 104 4.25 -3.63 1.72
C MET A 104 2.80 -3.30 1.41
N ILE A 105 1.93 -3.48 2.41
CA ILE A 105 0.50 -3.22 2.33
C ILE A 105 0.15 -2.08 3.28
N ASN A 106 -0.57 -1.08 2.76
CA ASN A 106 -1.16 -0.04 3.58
C ASN A 106 -2.44 -0.57 4.26
N PRO A 107 -2.50 -0.65 5.59
CA PRO A 107 -3.67 -1.18 6.30
C PRO A 107 -4.87 -0.21 6.36
N CYS A 108 -4.80 0.96 5.73
CA CYS A 108 -5.88 1.95 5.74
C CYS A 108 -6.95 1.72 4.67
N LEU A 109 -6.87 0.63 3.90
CA LEU A 109 -7.76 0.31 2.77
C LEU A 109 -8.61 -0.94 3.07
N PRO A 110 -9.79 -0.79 3.70
CA PRO A 110 -10.60 -1.93 4.13
C PRO A 110 -11.26 -2.70 2.98
N PHE A 111 -11.20 -2.17 1.75
CA PHE A 111 -11.80 -2.79 0.57
C PHE A 111 -10.79 -3.49 -0.34
N LEU A 112 -9.50 -3.43 -0.01
CA LEU A 112 -8.47 -4.11 -0.78
C LEU A 112 -8.64 -5.63 -0.67
N SER A 113 -8.90 -6.28 -1.80
CA SER A 113 -9.20 -7.71 -1.84
C SER A 113 -7.95 -8.58 -1.78
N ILE A 114 -8.10 -9.81 -1.30
CA ILE A 114 -7.01 -10.79 -1.33
C ILE A 114 -6.63 -11.18 -2.75
N GLU A 115 -7.59 -11.20 -3.66
CA GLU A 115 -7.36 -11.51 -5.08
C GLU A 115 -6.43 -10.48 -5.72
N THR A 116 -6.59 -9.20 -5.39
CA THR A 116 -5.69 -8.13 -5.87
C THR A 116 -4.32 -8.22 -5.22
N ILE A 117 -4.24 -8.49 -3.92
CA ILE A 117 -2.97 -8.70 -3.22
C ILE A 117 -2.22 -9.91 -3.80
N ASP A 118 -2.89 -11.02 -4.01
CA ASP A 118 -2.30 -12.24 -4.56
C ASP A 118 -1.78 -12.03 -6.00
N LYS A 119 -2.55 -11.33 -6.84
CA LYS A 119 -2.13 -10.97 -8.20
C LYS A 119 -0.88 -10.08 -8.18
N PHE A 120 -0.89 -9.03 -7.34
CA PHE A 120 0.26 -8.15 -7.18
C PHE A 120 1.50 -8.92 -6.71
N TYR A 121 1.36 -9.79 -5.71
CA TYR A 121 2.44 -10.61 -5.19
C TYR A 121 3.03 -11.54 -6.25
N LEU A 122 2.18 -12.25 -7.00
CA LEU A 122 2.61 -13.15 -8.07
C LEU A 122 3.26 -12.39 -9.23
N GLU A 123 2.73 -11.23 -9.63
CA GLU A 123 3.33 -10.39 -10.67
C GLU A 123 4.72 -9.91 -10.23
N TYR A 124 4.87 -9.49 -8.95
CA TYR A 124 6.17 -9.10 -8.43
C TYR A 124 7.17 -10.24 -8.37
N LEU A 125 6.74 -11.46 -8.04
CA LEU A 125 7.60 -12.66 -8.08
C LEU A 125 8.11 -12.95 -9.50
N ASN A 126 7.25 -12.80 -10.49
CA ASN A 126 7.51 -13.20 -11.87
C ASN A 126 8.31 -12.17 -12.67
N ASN A 127 8.37 -10.91 -12.25
CA ASN A 127 9.16 -9.89 -12.93
C ASN A 127 10.58 -9.77 -12.36
N GLU A 128 11.50 -9.17 -13.12
CA GLU A 128 12.90 -8.98 -12.74
C GLU A 128 13.18 -7.61 -12.10
N HIS A 129 12.19 -6.73 -12.07
CA HIS A 129 12.34 -5.38 -11.55
C HIS A 129 12.46 -5.34 -10.03
N ASP A 130 13.20 -4.36 -9.53
CA ASP A 130 13.42 -4.19 -8.09
C ASP A 130 12.20 -3.62 -7.37
N GLY A 131 11.34 -2.89 -8.07
CA GLY A 131 10.17 -2.27 -7.48
C GLY A 131 8.91 -2.36 -8.32
N MET A 132 7.77 -2.40 -7.65
CA MET A 132 6.44 -2.35 -8.25
C MET A 132 5.49 -1.55 -7.37
N PHE A 133 4.53 -0.86 -7.99
CA PHE A 133 3.63 0.05 -7.29
C PHE A 133 2.20 -0.03 -7.82
N GLY A 134 1.24 -0.09 -6.89
CA GLY A 134 -0.19 -0.06 -7.21
C GLY A 134 -0.65 1.31 -7.69
N VAL A 135 -1.36 1.35 -8.82
CA VAL A 135 -1.91 2.58 -9.41
C VAL A 135 -3.38 2.40 -9.78
N ILE A 136 -4.10 3.51 -9.86
CA ILE A 136 -5.49 3.58 -10.36
C ILE A 136 -5.45 4.11 -11.79
N ASP A 137 -6.10 3.42 -12.72
CA ASP A 137 -6.28 3.92 -14.08
C ASP A 137 -7.37 5.00 -14.11
N LYS A 138 -6.97 6.23 -14.39
CA LYS A 138 -7.86 7.39 -14.49
C LYS A 138 -7.99 7.83 -15.95
N LYS A 139 -9.19 7.76 -16.49
CA LYS A 139 -9.56 8.39 -17.75
C LYS A 139 -10.24 9.71 -17.46
N ASN A 140 -9.44 10.75 -17.24
CA ASN A 140 -9.94 12.08 -16.89
C ASN A 140 -9.01 13.18 -17.41
N TYR A 141 -9.46 14.43 -17.33
CA TYR A 141 -8.68 15.60 -17.65
C TYR A 141 -8.03 16.14 -16.37
N PHE A 142 -6.73 16.45 -16.47
CA PHE A 142 -5.93 16.96 -15.35
C PHE A 142 -5.25 18.26 -15.76
N TRP A 143 -5.15 19.20 -14.83
CA TRP A 143 -4.47 20.49 -14.99
C TRP A 143 -3.34 20.60 -13.96
N ASN A 144 -2.28 21.31 -14.36
CA ASN A 144 -1.23 21.70 -13.40
C ASN A 144 -1.71 22.92 -12.55
N SER A 145 -0.87 23.33 -11.57
CA SER A 145 -1.17 24.46 -10.69
C SER A 145 -1.26 25.83 -11.42
N ASN A 146 -0.73 25.92 -12.64
CA ASN A 146 -0.80 27.13 -13.45
C ASN A 146 -2.08 27.21 -14.33
N GLY A 147 -2.88 26.14 -14.30
CA GLY A 147 -4.10 26.04 -15.12
C GLY A 147 -3.88 25.46 -16.51
N ASP A 148 -2.68 24.93 -16.84
CA ASP A 148 -2.43 24.28 -18.10
C ASP A 148 -2.92 22.84 -18.09
N LEU A 149 -3.60 22.41 -19.15
CA LEU A 149 -4.08 21.05 -19.31
C LEU A 149 -2.88 20.10 -19.51
N ILE A 150 -2.75 19.11 -18.60
CA ILE A 150 -1.70 18.07 -18.67
C ILE A 150 -2.13 16.92 -19.57
N THR A 151 -3.40 16.53 -19.46
CA THR A 151 -3.98 15.47 -20.28
C THR A 151 -4.04 15.89 -21.74
N LYS A 152 -3.52 15.03 -22.63
CA LYS A 152 -3.59 15.31 -24.07
C LYS A 152 -5.05 15.45 -24.50
N TRP A 153 -5.37 16.55 -25.19
CA TRP A 153 -6.68 16.73 -25.81
C TRP A 153 -6.87 15.74 -26.94
N THR A 154 -8.01 15.06 -26.96
CA THR A 154 -8.32 14.12 -28.05
C THR A 154 -8.66 14.89 -29.32
N GLU A 155 -7.93 14.65 -30.41
CA GLU A 155 -8.14 15.28 -31.68
C GLU A 155 -9.57 15.04 -32.22
N GLY A 156 -10.17 16.08 -32.81
CA GLY A 156 -11.53 16.03 -33.33
C GLY A 156 -12.66 16.18 -32.32
N LEU A 157 -12.37 16.28 -31.02
CA LEU A 157 -13.40 16.56 -30.01
C LEU A 157 -13.59 18.06 -29.80
N ALA A 158 -14.86 18.50 -29.82
CA ALA A 158 -15.24 19.87 -29.50
C ALA A 158 -15.52 20.11 -28.00
N CYS A 159 -15.66 19.05 -27.20
CA CYS A 159 -15.93 19.10 -25.77
C CYS A 159 -15.20 17.99 -25.03
N MET A 160 -15.09 18.12 -23.69
CA MET A 160 -14.51 17.09 -22.84
C MET A 160 -15.35 15.83 -22.85
N ASN A 161 -14.72 14.69 -23.18
CA ASN A 161 -15.34 13.39 -23.16
C ASN A 161 -14.32 12.34 -22.68
N THR A 162 -14.48 11.89 -21.45
CA THR A 162 -13.54 10.96 -20.79
C THR A 162 -13.47 9.58 -21.45
N LYS A 163 -14.44 9.20 -22.32
CA LYS A 163 -14.40 7.94 -23.05
C LYS A 163 -13.22 7.83 -24.02
N PHE A 164 -12.70 8.97 -24.48
CA PHE A 164 -11.64 9.04 -25.49
C PHE A 164 -10.32 9.55 -24.93
N VAL A 165 -10.23 9.73 -23.61
CA VAL A 165 -9.00 10.17 -22.93
C VAL A 165 -8.07 8.99 -22.74
N ASP A 166 -6.79 9.19 -22.99
CA ASP A 166 -5.75 8.19 -22.66
C ASP A 166 -5.66 7.99 -21.13
N SER A 167 -5.32 6.77 -20.74
CA SER A 167 -5.12 6.44 -19.33
C SER A 167 -4.03 7.30 -18.70
N THR A 168 -4.34 7.88 -17.54
CA THR A 168 -3.38 8.51 -16.63
C THR A 168 -3.42 7.75 -15.32
N TYR A 169 -2.27 7.46 -14.73
CA TYR A 169 -2.20 6.65 -13.53
C TYR A 169 -2.05 7.51 -12.29
N GLU A 170 -2.97 7.32 -11.34
CA GLU A 170 -2.93 7.90 -10.01
C GLU A 170 -2.31 6.90 -9.03
N ALA A 171 -1.53 7.36 -8.05
CA ALA A 171 -1.01 6.52 -6.99
C ALA A 171 -2.15 5.90 -6.16
N ALA A 172 -2.23 4.56 -6.11
CA ALA A 172 -3.26 3.87 -5.34
C ALA A 172 -2.96 3.84 -3.83
N ASN A 173 -1.71 4.09 -3.45
CA ASN A 173 -1.23 4.14 -2.06
C ASN A 173 -1.57 2.89 -1.22
N CYS A 174 -1.75 1.75 -1.85
CA CYS A 174 -2.18 0.51 -1.18
C CYS A 174 -1.10 -0.58 -1.18
N LEU A 175 -0.42 -0.80 -2.32
CA LEU A 175 0.55 -1.86 -2.51
C LEU A 175 1.87 -1.32 -3.07
N TYR A 176 2.95 -1.68 -2.42
CA TYR A 176 4.31 -1.26 -2.74
C TYR A 176 5.21 -2.47 -2.75
N ALA A 177 6.14 -2.57 -3.68
CA ALA A 177 7.16 -3.61 -3.64
C ALA A 177 8.56 -3.04 -3.89
N SER A 178 9.54 -3.57 -3.18
CA SER A 178 10.92 -3.10 -3.26
C SER A 178 11.94 -4.19 -2.93
N ARG A 179 13.15 -4.04 -3.48
CA ARG A 179 14.34 -4.75 -3.01
C ARG A 179 14.88 -4.05 -1.76
N LEU A 180 15.02 -4.77 -0.66
CA LEU A 180 15.42 -4.23 0.65
C LEU A 180 16.80 -3.55 0.63
N SER A 181 17.77 -4.14 -0.10
CA SER A 181 19.14 -3.60 -0.16
C SER A 181 19.24 -2.20 -0.77
N LEU A 182 18.23 -1.74 -1.53
CA LEU A 182 18.22 -0.42 -2.14
C LEU A 182 17.80 0.70 -1.17
N ILE A 183 17.14 0.36 -0.07
CA ILE A 183 16.69 1.35 0.94
C ILE A 183 17.88 2.14 1.50
N LYS A 184 19.01 1.48 1.78
CA LYS A 184 20.25 2.13 2.21
C LYS A 184 20.81 3.11 1.18
N GLN A 185 20.43 2.97 -0.08
CA GLN A 185 20.85 3.84 -1.18
C GLN A 185 19.82 4.98 -1.44
N GLY A 186 18.84 5.14 -0.55
CA GLY A 186 17.79 6.15 -0.71
C GLY A 186 16.77 5.81 -1.81
N SER A 187 16.66 4.52 -2.19
CA SER A 187 15.71 4.07 -3.21
C SER A 187 14.58 3.26 -2.58
N TRP A 188 13.33 3.65 -2.90
CA TRP A 188 12.11 2.94 -2.53
C TRP A 188 11.24 2.72 -3.76
N MET A 189 10.84 1.47 -4.03
CA MET A 189 10.13 1.02 -5.23
C MET A 189 10.88 1.30 -6.56
N GLY A 190 11.98 1.99 -6.53
CA GLY A 190 12.77 2.46 -7.64
C GLY A 190 13.50 3.75 -7.30
N LYS A 191 14.28 4.27 -8.23
CA LYS A 191 15.07 5.50 -8.07
C LYS A 191 14.28 6.71 -8.56
N ALA A 192 14.09 7.70 -7.71
CA ALA A 192 13.48 8.97 -8.11
C ALA A 192 14.43 9.82 -8.99
N PRO A 193 13.92 10.59 -9.98
CA PRO A 193 12.52 10.66 -10.38
C PRO A 193 12.07 9.35 -11.07
N TYR A 194 10.84 8.93 -10.78
CA TYR A 194 10.29 7.70 -11.33
C TYR A 194 10.06 7.81 -12.85
N THR A 195 10.34 6.73 -13.55
CA THR A 195 10.20 6.61 -15.01
C THR A 195 9.56 5.27 -15.35
N LYS A 196 9.37 4.97 -16.64
CA LYS A 196 8.82 3.69 -17.09
C LYS A 196 9.60 2.51 -16.47
N ASN A 197 8.90 1.57 -15.84
CA ASN A 197 9.45 0.40 -15.12
C ASN A 197 10.36 0.73 -13.93
N ASN A 198 10.26 1.91 -13.40
CA ASN A 198 11.03 2.37 -12.24
C ASN A 198 10.16 3.27 -11.33
N PRO A 199 9.21 2.70 -10.58
CA PRO A 199 8.79 1.28 -10.49
C PRO A 199 7.95 0.79 -11.68
N VAL A 200 7.76 -0.54 -11.75
CA VAL A 200 6.69 -1.12 -12.57
C VAL A 200 5.35 -0.71 -11.95
N ILE A 201 4.42 -0.24 -12.78
CA ILE A 201 3.08 0.11 -12.30
C ILE A 201 2.13 -1.08 -12.45
N PHE A 202 1.27 -1.28 -11.44
CA PHE A 202 0.26 -2.33 -11.40
C PHE A 202 -1.12 -1.72 -11.22
N PRO A 203 -2.00 -1.73 -12.26
CA PRO A 203 -3.34 -1.16 -12.18
C PRO A 203 -4.23 -1.94 -11.20
N ILE A 204 -4.93 -1.20 -10.34
CA ILE A 204 -5.87 -1.72 -9.34
C ILE A 204 -7.22 -1.03 -9.55
N GLU A 205 -8.30 -1.76 -9.32
CA GLU A 205 -9.66 -1.22 -9.38
C GLU A 205 -9.85 -0.10 -8.34
N GLU A 206 -10.31 1.07 -8.78
CA GLU A 206 -10.49 2.24 -7.91
C GLU A 206 -11.34 1.95 -6.66
N LYS A 207 -12.36 1.10 -6.78
CA LYS A 207 -13.22 0.69 -5.65
C LYS A 207 -12.48 -0.02 -4.52
N GLU A 208 -11.30 -0.58 -4.78
CA GLU A 208 -10.44 -1.22 -3.78
C GLU A 208 -9.47 -0.24 -3.12
N CYS A 209 -9.25 0.93 -3.74
CA CYS A 209 -8.23 1.91 -3.36
C CYS A 209 -8.77 3.05 -2.48
N PHE A 210 -9.82 2.78 -1.67
CA PHE A 210 -10.37 3.79 -0.76
C PHE A 210 -9.49 3.92 0.49
N ASP A 211 -8.47 4.79 0.41
CA ASP A 211 -7.57 5.10 1.53
C ASP A 211 -8.25 6.02 2.54
N ILE A 212 -8.34 5.58 3.79
CA ILE A 212 -9.00 6.31 4.86
C ILE A 212 -8.00 7.27 5.50
N ASP A 213 -8.12 8.55 5.18
CA ASP A 213 -7.24 9.61 5.67
C ASP A 213 -7.94 10.69 6.50
N TYR A 214 -9.25 10.86 6.32
CA TYR A 214 -10.06 11.87 6.99
C TYR A 214 -11.23 11.23 7.74
N PRO A 215 -11.77 11.87 8.83
CA PRO A 215 -12.88 11.32 9.60
C PRO A 215 -14.10 10.94 8.76
N TRP A 216 -14.50 11.78 7.80
CA TRP A 216 -15.63 11.49 6.93
C TRP A 216 -15.41 10.24 6.05
N GLN A 217 -14.15 9.99 5.64
CA GLN A 217 -13.82 8.76 4.90
C GLN A 217 -13.96 7.52 5.78
N PHE A 218 -13.57 7.63 7.05
CA PHE A 218 -13.74 6.55 8.02
C PHE A 218 -15.22 6.18 8.20
N GLU A 219 -16.08 7.19 8.42
CA GLU A 219 -17.52 7.01 8.58
C GLU A 219 -18.16 6.37 7.33
N TRP A 220 -17.83 6.88 6.13
CA TRP A 220 -18.36 6.36 4.87
C TRP A 220 -17.86 4.95 4.58
N ALA A 221 -16.58 4.68 4.79
CA ALA A 221 -16.04 3.36 4.63
C ALA A 221 -16.71 2.36 5.58
N GLU A 222 -16.96 2.75 6.83
CA GLU A 222 -17.64 1.88 7.80
C GLU A 222 -19.06 1.51 7.36
N VAL A 223 -19.84 2.47 6.87
CA VAL A 223 -21.19 2.24 6.32
C VAL A 223 -21.14 1.27 5.13
N LEU A 224 -20.23 1.52 4.18
CA LEU A 224 -20.05 0.66 3.02
C LEU A 224 -19.58 -0.75 3.40
N TYR A 225 -18.68 -0.85 4.38
CA TYR A 225 -18.17 -2.15 4.85
C TYR A 225 -19.28 -2.98 5.50
N LYS A 226 -20.14 -2.36 6.32
CA LYS A 226 -21.32 -3.01 6.93
C LYS A 226 -22.32 -3.49 5.88
N SER A 227 -22.49 -2.77 4.78
CA SER A 227 -23.44 -3.14 3.72
C SER A 227 -23.00 -4.35 2.86
N LYS A 228 -21.71 -4.73 2.93
CA LYS A 228 -21.16 -5.89 2.19
C LYS A 228 -21.19 -7.19 3.00
N LYS A 229 -21.53 -7.14 4.28
CA LYS A 229 -21.74 -8.30 5.15
C LYS A 229 -23.21 -8.75 5.14
#